data_82ac44ec5088679e1b128d26cf6f73d5
#
_entry.id   82ac44ec5088679e1b128d26cf6f73d5
#
_cell.length_a   1.000
_cell.length_b   1.000
_cell.length_c   1.000
_cell.angle_alpha   90.00
_cell.angle_beta   90.00
_cell.angle_gamma   90.00
#
_symmetry.space_group_name_H-M   'P 1'
#
loop_
_entity.id
_entity.type
_entity.pdbx_description
1 polymer ?
#
loop_
_entity_poly.entity_id
_entity_poly.type
_entity_poly.pdbx_seq_one_letter_code
_entity_poly.pdbx_strand_id
1 'polypeptide(L)'
;MGMSQIIYKIKLLGCKLTHKDPMNLMIENYRKKGAVIGENVRAFSAITAAEPYLLTIGDNVTISHGVVFLTHDNSVIKCKDHIGTDIVGRVTIGKDCFIGCNTVFLPGTELAEGIIVGAGSIVTKSFTEPGTVIAGNPARKIGRSEDFFCKYKNIVFDFQPAGRRMSFEERKAFILKNEHKLLKK
;
A
#
# COMPACT_ATOMS: atom_id res chain seq x y z
N MET A 1 13.15 -20.75 14.05
CA MET A 1 12.45 -19.44 14.17
C MET A 1 13.15 -18.64 15.26
N GLY A 2 13.72 -17.47 14.91
CA GLY A 2 14.53 -16.67 15.88
C GLY A 2 13.67 -16.05 16.98
N MET A 3 14.28 -15.77 18.14
CA MET A 3 13.64 -15.12 19.31
C MET A 3 12.81 -13.87 18.94
N SER A 4 13.35 -13.05 18.04
CA SER A 4 12.67 -11.81 17.56
C SER A 4 11.34 -12.09 16.84
N GLN A 5 11.23 -13.18 16.09
CA GLN A 5 10.00 -13.59 15.41
C GLN A 5 8.95 -14.12 16.40
N ILE A 6 9.36 -14.77 17.45
CA ILE A 6 8.46 -15.24 18.51
C ILE A 6 7.87 -14.04 19.25
N ILE A 7 8.71 -13.10 19.65
CA ILE A 7 8.28 -11.86 20.33
C ILE A 7 7.31 -11.05 19.44
N TYR A 8 7.60 -10.94 18.13
CA TYR A 8 6.70 -10.28 17.20
C TYR A 8 5.32 -10.95 17.14
N LYS A 9 5.26 -12.29 17.03
CA LYS A 9 4.00 -13.05 17.00
C LYS A 9 3.19 -12.88 18.29
N ILE A 10 3.86 -12.89 19.44
CA ILE A 10 3.21 -12.67 20.76
C ILE A 10 2.61 -11.26 20.82
N LYS A 11 3.36 -10.22 20.42
CA LYS A 11 2.86 -8.84 20.37
C LYS A 11 1.67 -8.69 19.41
N LEU A 12 1.72 -9.32 18.24
CA LEU A 12 0.63 -9.32 17.27
C LEU A 12 -0.63 -9.98 17.83
N LEU A 13 -0.48 -11.09 18.55
CA LEU A 13 -1.59 -11.75 19.25
C LEU A 13 -2.17 -10.83 20.32
N GLY A 14 -1.31 -10.15 21.10
CA GLY A 14 -1.72 -9.15 22.09
C GLY A 14 -2.53 -8.01 21.47
N CYS A 15 -2.14 -7.49 20.32
CA CYS A 15 -2.93 -6.49 19.58
C CYS A 15 -4.32 -7.01 19.20
N LYS A 16 -4.42 -8.26 18.72
CA LYS A 16 -5.71 -8.89 18.40
C LYS A 16 -6.62 -9.03 19.63
N LEU A 17 -6.07 -9.49 20.75
CA LEU A 17 -6.81 -9.66 22.01
C LEU A 17 -7.27 -8.34 22.64
N THR A 18 -6.50 -7.27 22.46
CA THR A 18 -6.79 -5.94 23.03
C THR A 18 -7.46 -4.99 22.02
N HIS A 19 -7.81 -5.46 20.83
CA HIS A 19 -8.36 -4.66 19.73
C HIS A 19 -7.52 -3.42 19.36
N LYS A 20 -6.20 -3.45 19.63
CA LYS A 20 -5.26 -2.40 19.22
C LYS A 20 -4.85 -2.59 17.76
N ASP A 21 -4.68 -1.47 17.06
CA ASP A 21 -4.20 -1.48 15.68
C ASP A 21 -2.75 -2.02 15.61
N PRO A 22 -2.49 -3.12 14.90
CA PRO A 22 -1.16 -3.69 14.78
C PRO A 22 -0.26 -2.97 13.75
N MET A 23 -0.74 -1.93 13.09
CA MET A 23 -0.07 -1.28 11.96
C MET A 23 1.37 -0.86 12.27
N ASN A 24 1.58 -0.11 13.35
CA ASN A 24 2.91 0.34 13.74
C ASN A 24 3.85 -0.85 14.05
N LEU A 25 3.32 -1.89 14.68
CA LEU A 25 4.09 -3.11 14.97
C LEU A 25 4.52 -3.82 13.68
N MET A 26 3.67 -3.85 12.66
CA MET A 26 3.99 -4.43 11.36
C MET A 26 5.06 -3.61 10.64
N ILE A 27 4.92 -2.29 10.60
CA ILE A 27 5.90 -1.37 9.99
C ILE A 27 7.27 -1.54 10.65
N GLU A 28 7.34 -1.50 11.98
CA GLU A 28 8.59 -1.69 12.72
C GLU A 28 9.22 -3.06 12.47
N ASN A 29 8.42 -4.11 12.32
CA ASN A 29 8.95 -5.43 11.99
C ASN A 29 9.60 -5.47 10.60
N TYR A 30 9.05 -4.72 9.62
CA TYR A 30 9.65 -4.62 8.28
C TYR A 30 10.89 -3.75 8.28
N ARG A 31 10.91 -2.62 9.03
CA ARG A 31 12.12 -1.81 9.25
C ARG A 31 13.25 -2.65 9.83
N LYS A 32 12.98 -3.48 10.85
CA LYS A 32 13.95 -4.41 11.44
C LYS A 32 14.49 -5.47 10.48
N LYS A 33 13.74 -5.79 9.44
CA LYS A 33 14.15 -6.70 8.37
C LYS A 33 14.88 -5.99 7.21
N GLY A 34 15.18 -4.70 7.37
CA GLY A 34 15.96 -3.91 6.42
C GLY A 34 15.13 -3.11 5.42
N ALA A 35 13.80 -3.12 5.49
CA ALA A 35 12.98 -2.22 4.67
C ALA A 35 13.20 -0.76 5.09
N VAL A 36 13.31 0.12 4.11
CA VAL A 36 13.29 1.57 4.32
C VAL A 36 11.84 2.03 4.24
N ILE A 37 11.27 2.43 5.39
CA ILE A 37 9.87 2.89 5.45
C ILE A 37 9.86 4.24 6.15
N GLY A 38 9.33 5.24 5.47
CA GLY A 38 9.22 6.62 5.93
C GLY A 38 8.20 6.82 7.06
N GLU A 39 7.96 8.08 7.39
CA GLU A 39 7.04 8.47 8.46
C GLU A 39 5.58 8.57 7.96
N ASN A 40 4.61 8.46 8.88
CA ASN A 40 3.17 8.54 8.60
C ASN A 40 2.65 7.52 7.57
N VAL A 41 3.34 6.39 7.40
CA VAL A 41 2.89 5.30 6.52
C VAL A 41 1.73 4.57 7.18
N ARG A 42 0.65 4.37 6.43
CA ARG A 42 -0.54 3.61 6.85
C ARG A 42 -0.66 2.34 6.03
N ALA A 43 -0.55 1.18 6.67
CA ALA A 43 -0.66 -0.13 6.02
C ALA A 43 -1.85 -0.91 6.61
N PHE A 44 -2.92 -1.07 5.83
CA PHE A 44 -4.17 -1.73 6.27
C PHE A 44 -4.12 -3.26 6.21
N SER A 45 -3.01 -3.84 5.76
CA SER A 45 -2.71 -5.26 5.86
C SER A 45 -1.22 -5.47 6.07
N ALA A 46 -0.81 -6.72 6.30
CA ALA A 46 0.61 -7.05 6.34
C ALA A 46 1.27 -6.63 5.01
N ILE A 47 2.41 -5.95 5.11
CA ILE A 47 3.26 -5.68 3.96
C ILE A 47 3.84 -7.02 3.51
N THR A 48 3.62 -7.39 2.25
CA THR A 48 4.12 -8.65 1.70
C THR A 48 5.30 -8.37 0.78
N ALA A 49 6.51 -8.67 1.27
CA ALA A 49 7.75 -8.64 0.51
C ALA A 49 8.67 -9.77 1.02
N ALA A 50 9.22 -10.56 0.12
CA ALA A 50 10.10 -11.68 0.48
C ALA A 50 11.47 -11.17 0.96
N GLU A 51 12.01 -10.17 0.28
CA GLU A 51 13.27 -9.47 0.61
C GLU A 51 12.96 -8.02 1.08
N PRO A 52 12.60 -7.81 2.36
CA PRO A 52 12.23 -6.49 2.86
C PRO A 52 13.32 -5.41 2.65
N TYR A 53 14.58 -5.81 2.67
CA TYR A 53 15.73 -4.90 2.43
C TYR A 53 15.82 -4.39 0.98
N LEU A 54 14.98 -4.87 0.07
CA LEU A 54 14.81 -4.35 -1.29
C LEU A 54 13.57 -3.45 -1.44
N LEU A 55 12.83 -3.21 -0.35
CA LEU A 55 11.63 -2.39 -0.34
C LEU A 55 11.93 -1.01 0.26
N THR A 56 11.59 0.04 -0.49
CA THR A 56 11.60 1.42 -0.03
C THR A 56 10.20 2.02 -0.16
N ILE A 57 9.69 2.62 0.92
CA ILE A 57 8.39 3.30 0.98
C ILE A 57 8.63 4.69 1.58
N GLY A 58 8.27 5.73 0.87
CA GLY A 58 8.40 7.13 1.31
C GLY A 58 7.39 7.52 2.40
N ASP A 59 7.44 8.78 2.80
CA ASP A 59 6.56 9.36 3.81
C ASP A 59 5.12 9.46 3.34
N ASN A 60 4.16 9.48 4.27
CA ASN A 60 2.72 9.69 4.04
C ASN A 60 2.07 8.70 3.06
N VAL A 61 2.68 7.54 2.82
CA VAL A 61 2.13 6.54 1.92
C VAL A 61 0.98 5.78 2.59
N THR A 62 -0.10 5.58 1.83
CA THR A 62 -1.21 4.72 2.25
C THR A 62 -1.21 3.44 1.43
N ILE A 63 -1.12 2.30 2.10
CA ILE A 63 -1.13 0.97 1.50
C ILE A 63 -2.43 0.28 1.92
N SER A 64 -3.31 0.04 0.97
CA SER A 64 -4.58 -0.64 1.20
C SER A 64 -4.40 -2.14 1.43
N HIS A 65 -5.50 -2.85 1.68
CA HIS A 65 -5.47 -4.28 1.96
C HIS A 65 -4.97 -5.12 0.76
N GLY A 66 -4.21 -6.18 1.04
CA GLY A 66 -3.82 -7.18 0.05
C GLY A 66 -2.74 -6.74 -0.96
N VAL A 67 -2.02 -5.65 -0.68
CA VAL A 67 -0.93 -5.19 -1.55
C VAL A 67 0.29 -6.11 -1.41
N VAL A 68 0.88 -6.47 -2.55
CA VAL A 68 2.05 -7.36 -2.64
C VAL A 68 3.19 -6.64 -3.37
N PHE A 69 4.39 -6.66 -2.76
CA PHE A 69 5.62 -6.15 -3.36
C PHE A 69 6.52 -7.34 -3.70
N LEU A 70 6.54 -7.75 -4.97
CA LEU A 70 7.44 -8.81 -5.43
C LEU A 70 8.84 -8.22 -5.60
N THR A 71 9.78 -8.76 -4.85
CA THR A 71 11.19 -8.37 -4.87
C THR A 71 12.04 -9.36 -5.64
N HIS A 72 11.48 -10.54 -5.96
CA HIS A 72 12.06 -11.53 -6.88
C HIS A 72 11.02 -12.22 -7.75
N ASP A 73 11.47 -12.84 -8.82
CA ASP A 73 10.71 -13.71 -9.71
C ASP A 73 11.60 -14.88 -10.13
N ASN A 74 11.17 -16.09 -9.84
CA ASN A 74 11.93 -17.31 -10.14
C ASN A 74 11.50 -18.00 -11.44
N SER A 75 10.74 -17.35 -12.30
CA SER A 75 10.29 -17.92 -13.58
C SER A 75 11.45 -18.33 -14.49
N VAL A 76 12.63 -17.72 -14.32
CA VAL A 76 13.87 -18.02 -15.06
C VAL A 76 14.38 -19.45 -14.87
N ILE A 77 13.93 -20.17 -13.81
CA ILE A 77 14.27 -21.59 -13.64
C ILE A 77 13.74 -22.46 -14.79
N LYS A 78 12.80 -21.94 -15.58
CA LYS A 78 12.27 -22.61 -16.77
C LYS A 78 13.14 -22.38 -18.02
N CYS A 79 14.17 -21.54 -17.92
CA CYS A 79 15.15 -21.36 -19.00
C CYS A 79 15.97 -22.65 -19.17
N LYS A 80 16.06 -23.14 -20.42
CA LYS A 80 16.80 -24.37 -20.72
C LYS A 80 18.31 -24.27 -20.46
N ASP A 81 18.85 -23.05 -20.53
CA ASP A 81 20.27 -22.79 -20.38
C ASP A 81 20.74 -22.62 -18.93
N HIS A 82 19.82 -22.81 -17.96
CA HIS A 82 20.11 -22.71 -16.53
C HIS A 82 20.95 -21.48 -16.13
N ILE A 83 20.55 -20.30 -16.61
CA ILE A 83 21.27 -19.04 -16.40
C ILE A 83 21.20 -18.50 -14.97
N GLY A 84 20.33 -19.08 -14.12
CA GLY A 84 20.12 -18.69 -12.73
C GLY A 84 18.77 -19.16 -12.19
N THR A 85 18.44 -18.75 -10.97
CA THR A 85 17.20 -19.15 -10.29
C THR A 85 16.20 -18.02 -10.17
N ASP A 86 16.65 -16.77 -10.03
CA ASP A 86 15.79 -15.65 -9.71
C ASP A 86 16.19 -14.36 -10.42
N ILE A 87 15.19 -13.59 -10.84
CA ILE A 87 15.31 -12.17 -11.16
C ILE A 87 15.01 -11.42 -9.88
N VAL A 88 15.90 -10.53 -9.44
CA VAL A 88 15.73 -9.77 -8.20
C VAL A 88 15.73 -8.29 -8.52
N GLY A 89 14.80 -7.53 -7.91
CA GLY A 89 14.69 -6.11 -8.15
C GLY A 89 14.14 -5.34 -6.95
N ARG A 90 14.61 -4.10 -6.77
CA ARG A 90 14.06 -3.19 -5.76
C ARG A 90 12.66 -2.77 -6.13
N VAL A 91 11.82 -2.54 -5.12
CA VAL A 91 10.54 -1.85 -5.29
C VAL A 91 10.61 -0.55 -4.48
N THR A 92 10.39 0.56 -5.15
CA THR A 92 10.45 1.90 -4.55
C THR A 92 9.13 2.63 -4.71
N ILE A 93 8.55 3.07 -3.61
CA ILE A 93 7.31 3.86 -3.58
C ILE A 93 7.67 5.26 -3.08
N GLY A 94 7.46 6.28 -3.91
CA GLY A 94 7.64 7.68 -3.55
C GLY A 94 6.70 8.13 -2.43
N LYS A 95 7.00 9.28 -1.83
CA LYS A 95 6.15 9.87 -0.78
C LYS A 95 4.75 10.23 -1.30
N ASP A 96 3.80 10.39 -0.38
CA ASP A 96 2.43 10.86 -0.68
C ASP A 96 1.64 9.97 -1.65
N CYS A 97 2.04 8.71 -1.83
CA CYS A 97 1.35 7.76 -2.71
C CYS A 97 0.17 7.08 -2.01
N PHE A 98 -0.85 6.75 -2.80
CA PHE A 98 -1.96 5.89 -2.39
C PHE A 98 -1.96 4.60 -3.21
N ILE A 99 -1.90 3.45 -2.54
CA ILE A 99 -1.87 2.14 -3.19
C ILE A 99 -3.20 1.43 -2.92
N GLY A 100 -3.99 1.25 -3.98
CA GLY A 100 -5.29 0.57 -3.93
C GLY A 100 -5.20 -0.90 -3.55
N CYS A 101 -6.32 -1.46 -3.07
CA CYS A 101 -6.40 -2.85 -2.62
C CYS A 101 -5.94 -3.83 -3.70
N ASN A 102 -5.29 -4.94 -3.28
CA ASN A 102 -4.87 -6.05 -4.16
C ASN A 102 -3.97 -5.61 -5.33
N THR A 103 -3.21 -4.54 -5.14
CA THR A 103 -2.16 -4.13 -6.10
C THR A 103 -0.94 -5.04 -5.96
N VAL A 104 -0.35 -5.42 -7.09
CA VAL A 104 0.90 -6.17 -7.14
C VAL A 104 1.96 -5.34 -7.85
N PHE A 105 3.13 -5.20 -7.23
CA PHE A 105 4.32 -4.60 -7.82
C PHE A 105 5.29 -5.69 -8.24
N LEU A 106 5.77 -5.64 -9.50
CA LEU A 106 6.81 -6.55 -9.98
C LEU A 106 8.21 -6.04 -9.60
N PRO A 107 9.23 -6.93 -9.56
CA PRO A 107 10.60 -6.55 -9.26
C PRO A 107 11.12 -5.43 -10.15
N GLY A 108 11.88 -4.49 -9.59
CA GLY A 108 12.48 -3.38 -10.33
C GLY A 108 11.55 -2.20 -10.59
N THR A 109 10.36 -2.14 -9.98
CA THR A 109 9.38 -1.06 -10.19
C THR A 109 9.57 0.09 -9.21
N GLU A 110 9.39 1.31 -9.72
CA GLU A 110 9.46 2.55 -8.96
C GLU A 110 8.25 3.44 -9.24
N LEU A 111 7.69 4.04 -8.20
CA LEU A 111 6.69 5.10 -8.30
C LEU A 111 7.28 6.43 -7.81
N ALA A 112 7.10 7.49 -8.59
CA ALA A 112 7.36 8.86 -8.17
C ALA A 112 6.39 9.30 -7.05
N GLU A 113 6.55 10.51 -6.52
CA GLU A 113 5.70 11.06 -5.48
C GLU A 113 4.25 11.33 -5.93
N GLY A 114 3.30 11.22 -5.01
CA GLY A 114 1.90 11.61 -5.22
C GLY A 114 1.12 10.71 -6.18
N ILE A 115 1.63 9.52 -6.50
CA ILE A 115 0.94 8.60 -7.42
C ILE A 115 -0.23 7.90 -6.71
N ILE A 116 -1.37 7.84 -7.40
CA ILE A 116 -2.53 7.05 -6.98
C ILE A 116 -2.60 5.79 -7.84
N VAL A 117 -2.56 4.62 -7.18
CA VAL A 117 -2.72 3.31 -7.83
C VAL A 117 -4.12 2.79 -7.59
N GLY A 118 -4.87 2.53 -8.66
CA GLY A 118 -6.21 1.93 -8.59
C GLY A 118 -6.15 0.49 -8.06
N ALA A 119 -7.23 0.07 -7.38
CA ALA A 119 -7.33 -1.29 -6.83
C ALA A 119 -7.21 -2.37 -7.93
N GLY A 120 -6.61 -3.53 -7.59
CA GLY A 120 -6.42 -4.66 -8.51
C GLY A 120 -5.38 -4.44 -9.61
N SER A 121 -4.54 -3.42 -9.48
CA SER A 121 -3.52 -3.10 -10.50
C SER A 121 -2.30 -4.02 -10.41
N ILE A 122 -1.71 -4.33 -11.57
CA ILE A 122 -0.41 -5.00 -11.66
C ILE A 122 0.61 -4.02 -12.24
N VAL A 123 1.50 -3.54 -11.36
CA VAL A 123 2.54 -2.57 -11.72
C VAL A 123 3.74 -3.32 -12.27
N THR A 124 3.92 -3.29 -13.59
CA THR A 124 4.94 -4.05 -14.33
C THR A 124 6.11 -3.20 -14.79
N LYS A 125 6.07 -1.89 -14.57
CA LYS A 125 7.11 -0.91 -14.92
C LYS A 125 7.06 0.29 -13.99
N SER A 126 8.11 1.08 -13.98
CA SER A 126 8.18 2.33 -13.24
C SER A 126 7.31 3.45 -13.82
N PHE A 127 6.83 4.33 -12.93
CA PHE A 127 6.10 5.55 -13.27
C PHE A 127 6.79 6.73 -12.58
N THR A 128 7.48 7.54 -13.36
CA THR A 128 8.37 8.61 -12.89
C THR A 128 7.74 10.00 -12.92
N GLU A 129 6.52 10.13 -13.45
CA GLU A 129 5.78 11.39 -13.48
C GLU A 129 4.99 11.57 -12.18
N PRO A 130 5.32 12.54 -11.32
CA PRO A 130 4.61 12.80 -10.08
C PRO A 130 3.11 13.10 -10.29
N GLY A 131 2.28 12.77 -9.29
CA GLY A 131 0.84 13.08 -9.32
C GLY A 131 0.06 12.36 -10.41
N THR A 132 0.54 11.22 -10.89
CA THR A 132 -0.13 10.41 -11.90
C THR A 132 -1.12 9.45 -11.23
N VAL A 133 -2.27 9.21 -11.88
CA VAL A 133 -3.19 8.12 -11.53
C VAL A 133 -2.95 6.96 -12.48
N ILE A 134 -2.66 5.79 -11.93
CA ILE A 134 -2.44 4.56 -12.70
C ILE A 134 -3.42 3.46 -12.29
N ALA A 135 -3.83 2.62 -13.22
CA ALA A 135 -4.66 1.45 -12.93
C ALA A 135 -4.56 0.38 -14.02
N GLY A 136 -5.02 -0.82 -13.69
CA GLY A 136 -5.21 -1.93 -14.63
C GLY A 136 -4.16 -3.03 -14.54
N ASN A 137 -4.31 -4.06 -15.38
CA ASN A 137 -3.39 -5.18 -15.55
C ASN A 137 -3.04 -5.34 -17.06
N PRO A 138 -1.81 -4.96 -17.46
CA PRO A 138 -0.81 -4.23 -16.70
C PRO A 138 -1.21 -2.77 -16.45
N ALA A 139 -0.73 -2.18 -15.35
CA ALA A 139 -1.06 -0.80 -14.99
C ALA A 139 -0.64 0.19 -16.09
N ARG A 140 -1.52 1.18 -16.34
CA ARG A 140 -1.32 2.28 -17.28
C ARG A 140 -1.73 3.60 -16.64
N LYS A 141 -1.14 4.69 -17.09
CA LYS A 141 -1.61 6.04 -16.74
C LYS A 141 -3.04 6.21 -17.26
N ILE A 142 -3.94 6.62 -16.37
CA ILE A 142 -5.35 6.90 -16.65
C ILE A 142 -5.76 8.34 -16.37
N GLY A 143 -4.88 9.14 -15.74
CA GLY A 143 -5.15 10.53 -15.44
C GLY A 143 -4.11 11.16 -14.51
N ARG A 144 -4.47 12.29 -13.93
CA ARG A 144 -3.71 13.00 -12.91
C ARG A 144 -4.47 13.03 -11.59
N SER A 145 -3.75 13.07 -10.48
CA SER A 145 -4.33 13.13 -9.13
C SER A 145 -5.16 14.40 -8.92
N GLU A 146 -4.75 15.52 -9.50
CA GLU A 146 -5.48 16.79 -9.45
C GLU A 146 -6.88 16.67 -10.05
N ASP A 147 -7.01 16.07 -11.25
CA ASP A 147 -8.27 15.81 -11.92
C ASP A 147 -9.15 14.88 -11.10
N PHE A 148 -8.54 13.83 -10.52
CA PHE A 148 -9.22 12.91 -9.62
C PHE A 148 -9.81 13.64 -8.42
N PHE A 149 -9.03 14.50 -7.73
CA PHE A 149 -9.51 15.27 -6.59
C PHE A 149 -10.59 16.27 -6.98
N CYS A 150 -10.44 16.99 -8.09
CA CYS A 150 -11.46 17.90 -8.61
C CYS A 150 -12.78 17.20 -8.87
N LYS A 151 -12.74 15.99 -9.46
CA LYS A 151 -13.92 15.19 -9.75
C LYS A 151 -14.71 14.79 -8.50
N TYR A 152 -14.01 14.49 -7.40
CA TYR A 152 -14.64 13.94 -6.19
C TYR A 152 -14.84 14.95 -5.05
N LYS A 153 -14.31 16.18 -5.12
CA LYS A 153 -14.30 17.16 -4.02
C LYS A 153 -15.65 17.43 -3.36
N ASN A 154 -16.75 17.36 -4.12
CA ASN A 154 -18.10 17.68 -3.62
C ASN A 154 -18.82 16.48 -2.98
N ILE A 155 -18.26 15.27 -3.09
CA ILE A 155 -18.87 14.02 -2.60
C ILE A 155 -18.00 13.31 -1.55
N VAL A 156 -16.93 13.95 -1.08
CA VAL A 156 -16.12 13.39 -0.01
C VAL A 156 -16.82 13.53 1.34
N PHE A 157 -16.57 12.54 2.20
CA PHE A 157 -17.01 12.55 3.60
C PHE A 157 -15.78 12.74 4.48
N ASP A 158 -15.83 13.70 5.40
CA ASP A 158 -14.82 13.81 6.45
C ASP A 158 -15.25 12.96 7.65
N PHE A 159 -14.54 11.85 7.87
CA PHE A 159 -14.75 10.98 9.03
C PHE A 159 -13.80 11.27 10.20
N GLN A 160 -13.01 12.35 10.09
CA GLN A 160 -12.07 12.78 11.12
C GLN A 160 -12.18 14.28 11.42
N PRO A 161 -13.40 14.82 11.64
CA PRO A 161 -13.57 16.24 11.88
C PRO A 161 -12.77 16.66 13.12
N ALA A 162 -12.03 17.76 12.99
CA ALA A 162 -11.13 18.27 14.03
C ALA A 162 -10.11 17.23 14.55
N GLY A 163 -9.68 16.30 13.69
CA GLY A 163 -8.70 15.26 14.01
C GLY A 163 -9.25 14.07 14.84
N ARG A 164 -10.52 14.10 15.24
CA ARG A 164 -11.15 12.99 15.97
C ARG A 164 -11.79 11.99 15.00
N ARG A 165 -11.37 10.75 15.02
CA ARG A 165 -11.99 9.68 14.22
C ARG A 165 -13.39 9.36 14.75
N MET A 166 -14.39 9.38 13.86
CA MET A 166 -15.75 8.96 14.17
C MET A 166 -15.82 7.48 14.51
N SER A 167 -16.68 7.12 15.48
CA SER A 167 -17.07 5.73 15.74
C SER A 167 -17.86 5.15 14.56
N PHE A 168 -18.11 3.84 14.58
CA PHE A 168 -18.91 3.18 13.53
C PHE A 168 -20.33 3.75 13.47
N GLU A 169 -21.01 3.93 14.62
CA GLU A 169 -22.38 4.43 14.67
C GLU A 169 -22.48 5.91 14.25
N GLU A 170 -21.55 6.76 14.70
CA GLU A 170 -21.48 8.15 14.24
C GLU A 170 -21.29 8.24 12.73
N ARG A 171 -20.37 7.42 12.19
CA ARG A 171 -20.09 7.36 10.76
C ARG A 171 -21.30 6.88 9.95
N LYS A 172 -21.99 5.84 10.43
CA LYS A 172 -23.23 5.34 9.83
C LYS A 172 -24.30 6.41 9.79
N ALA A 173 -24.58 7.06 10.92
CA ALA A 173 -25.58 8.14 11.00
C ALA A 173 -25.22 9.32 10.09
N PHE A 174 -23.93 9.70 10.03
CA PHE A 174 -23.45 10.78 9.17
C PHE A 174 -23.61 10.46 7.68
N ILE A 175 -23.32 9.22 7.25
CA ILE A 175 -23.53 8.77 5.86
C ILE A 175 -25.02 8.82 5.51
N LEU A 176 -25.89 8.23 6.34
CA LEU A 176 -27.34 8.18 6.09
C LEU A 176 -27.96 9.58 6.02
N LYS A 177 -27.51 10.51 6.85
CA LYS A 177 -27.95 11.92 6.79
C LYS A 177 -27.52 12.63 5.50
N ASN A 178 -26.47 12.15 4.82
CA ASN A 178 -25.87 12.77 3.64
C ASN A 178 -25.88 11.85 2.41
N GLU A 179 -26.92 11.01 2.26
CA GLU A 179 -27.03 10.02 1.17
C GLU A 179 -26.93 10.64 -0.24
N HIS A 180 -27.31 11.92 -0.39
CA HIS A 180 -27.17 12.66 -1.65
C HIS A 180 -25.72 12.79 -2.12
N LYS A 181 -24.73 12.65 -1.21
CA LYS A 181 -23.30 12.63 -1.53
C LYS A 181 -22.76 11.27 -1.94
N LEU A 182 -23.56 10.21 -1.83
CA LEU A 182 -23.09 8.87 -2.20
C LEU A 182 -22.76 8.82 -3.68
N LEU A 183 -21.57 8.28 -3.99
CA LEU A 183 -21.12 8.11 -5.36
C LEU A 183 -22.07 7.18 -6.11
N LYS A 184 -22.65 7.69 -7.21
CA LYS A 184 -23.45 6.91 -8.18
C LYS A 184 -22.61 6.74 -9.45
N LYS A 185 -22.52 5.51 -9.97
CA LYS A 185 -21.83 5.19 -11.22
C LYS A 185 -22.82 4.98 -12.34
#